data_4d55908a4dad6e7b8ade36ee40380709
#
_entry.id   4d55908a4dad6e7b8ade36ee40380709
#
_cell.length_a   1.000
_cell.length_b   1.000
_cell.length_c   1.000
_cell.angle_alpha   90.00
_cell.angle_beta   90.00
_cell.angle_gamma   90.00
#
_symmetry.space_group_name_H-M   'P 1'
#
loop_
_entity.id
_entity.type
_entity.pdbx_description
1 polymer ?
#
loop_
_entity_poly.entity_id
_entity_poly.type
_entity_poly.pdbx_seq_one_letter_code
_entity_poly.pdbx_strand_id
1 'polypeptide(L)'
;MQPQDFRPDDLFARIEGLVETVDAERGLRERAEAADRAKSDLLAVVSHELRTPMGAVISMSELLLNGPLDPTQRHYAETLQQSAKSLLTVLNDILDYSKLEAGRFELDSAVFDLHELVRSVGSELQARTREKGIEGVVNVGPSCPRFVVGDASRVRQVLTNLIDNAVKFTSAGSVCLHANAGEAGGRLKLRFDVTDTDIGFGEFQKQRLFQPYAQAAHSASQFGGTGLGLSIAKRLIELMEGEIGCESAPGQGSLFWFTIPAERADSAPSKETQATGTLTGHVLVVEDNAVNRMLIGAYLEEFGLTHDVVDNGAQALKQLAAKDYDLVLMDIMMPELDGVDTTKRIRKMGGEAGEVPIVALTAHAMKGDREDYLAAGMDGYVSKPIRGRELFGALKPYLFDDDGEEAGIVVREPLVAIR
;
A
#
# COMPACT_ATOMS: atom_id res chain seq x y z
N MET A 1 5.23 61.87 -36.28
CA MET A 1 5.45 60.44 -36.18
C MET A 1 4.92 59.76 -37.40
N GLN A 2 5.79 59.31 -38.29
CA GLN A 2 5.42 58.61 -39.52
C GLN A 2 4.95 57.21 -39.18
N PRO A 3 3.91 56.62 -39.82
CA PRO A 3 3.52 55.24 -39.62
C PRO A 3 4.64 54.34 -40.10
N GLN A 4 5.15 53.50 -39.22
CA GLN A 4 6.14 52.51 -39.58
C GLN A 4 5.51 51.56 -40.61
N ASP A 5 6.17 51.37 -41.75
CA ASP A 5 5.82 50.44 -42.83
C ASP A 5 5.64 49.04 -42.27
N PHE A 6 4.40 48.65 -42.04
CA PHE A 6 4.03 47.31 -41.68
C PHE A 6 4.14 46.43 -42.93
N ARG A 7 5.24 45.66 -43.07
CA ARG A 7 5.39 44.71 -44.16
C ARG A 7 4.73 43.37 -43.76
N PRO A 8 3.70 42.94 -44.50
CA PRO A 8 3.05 41.64 -44.25
C PRO A 8 4.03 40.48 -44.23
N ASP A 9 5.06 40.51 -45.06
CA ASP A 9 6.07 39.45 -45.20
C ASP A 9 6.89 39.25 -43.92
N ASP A 10 7.20 40.30 -43.14
CA ASP A 10 7.87 40.22 -41.85
C ASP A 10 6.98 39.55 -40.79
N LEU A 11 5.67 39.71 -40.90
CA LEU A 11 4.71 39.05 -39.98
C LEU A 11 4.61 37.57 -40.31
N PHE A 12 4.53 37.21 -41.58
CA PHE A 12 4.48 35.79 -42.02
C PHE A 12 5.72 35.03 -41.59
N ALA A 13 6.92 35.59 -41.81
CA ALA A 13 8.19 34.98 -41.38
C ALA A 13 8.27 34.79 -39.87
N ARG A 14 7.75 35.75 -39.09
CA ARG A 14 7.69 35.60 -37.59
C ARG A 14 6.68 34.55 -37.16
N ILE A 15 5.54 34.43 -37.84
CA ILE A 15 4.56 33.39 -37.56
C ILE A 15 5.11 31.99 -37.89
N GLU A 16 5.74 31.83 -39.04
CA GLU A 16 6.41 30.56 -39.43
C GLU A 16 7.48 30.16 -38.39
N GLY A 17 8.35 31.08 -37.99
CA GLY A 17 9.39 30.80 -36.97
C GLY A 17 8.79 30.47 -35.59
N LEU A 18 7.64 31.07 -35.20
CA LEU A 18 6.95 30.72 -33.99
C LEU A 18 6.28 29.32 -34.07
N VAL A 19 5.70 28.97 -35.21
CA VAL A 19 5.11 27.65 -35.45
C VAL A 19 6.19 26.56 -35.38
N GLU A 20 7.34 26.76 -36.06
CA GLU A 20 8.45 25.82 -35.99
C GLU A 20 8.99 25.66 -34.58
N THR A 21 9.06 26.74 -33.79
CA THR A 21 9.50 26.67 -32.39
C THR A 21 8.53 25.89 -31.54
N VAL A 22 7.22 26.15 -31.67
CA VAL A 22 6.15 25.44 -30.95
C VAL A 22 6.13 23.95 -31.31
N ASP A 23 6.30 23.61 -32.60
CA ASP A 23 6.34 22.22 -33.03
C ASP A 23 7.60 21.49 -32.52
N ALA A 24 8.75 22.18 -32.49
CA ALA A 24 9.97 21.63 -31.90
C ALA A 24 9.82 21.40 -30.38
N GLU A 25 9.28 22.37 -29.65
CA GLU A 25 9.00 22.22 -28.22
C GLU A 25 7.99 21.10 -27.94
N ARG A 26 6.94 20.99 -28.74
CA ARG A 26 5.96 19.91 -28.66
C ARG A 26 6.62 18.54 -28.88
N GLY A 27 7.45 18.41 -29.90
CA GLY A 27 8.18 17.17 -30.18
C GLY A 27 9.15 16.77 -29.08
N LEU A 28 9.84 17.74 -28.45
CA LEU A 28 10.69 17.48 -27.29
C LEU A 28 9.87 17.03 -26.06
N ARG A 29 8.74 17.67 -25.82
CA ARG A 29 7.83 17.32 -24.72
C ARG A 29 7.25 15.92 -24.90
N GLU A 30 6.77 15.57 -26.09
CA GLU A 30 6.23 14.24 -26.40
C GLU A 30 7.29 13.13 -26.19
N ARG A 31 8.55 13.40 -26.58
CA ARG A 31 9.67 12.46 -26.33
C ARG A 31 10.01 12.32 -24.85
N ALA A 32 10.01 13.41 -24.09
CA ALA A 32 10.24 13.38 -22.65
C ALA A 32 9.13 12.60 -21.94
N GLU A 33 7.87 12.86 -22.27
CA GLU A 33 6.71 12.15 -21.72
C GLU A 33 6.72 10.64 -22.08
N ALA A 34 7.17 10.29 -23.28
CA ALA A 34 7.32 8.89 -23.69
C ALA A 34 8.45 8.18 -22.93
N ALA A 35 9.57 8.86 -22.71
CA ALA A 35 10.70 8.33 -21.93
C ALA A 35 10.31 8.12 -20.45
N ASP A 36 9.57 9.05 -19.85
CA ASP A 36 9.09 8.93 -18.48
C ASP A 36 8.06 7.79 -18.33
N ARG A 37 7.21 7.60 -19.36
CA ARG A 37 6.29 6.46 -19.41
C ARG A 37 7.04 5.14 -19.44
N ALA A 38 8.01 5.00 -20.36
CA ALA A 38 8.80 3.78 -20.48
C ALA A 38 9.60 3.47 -19.20
N LYS A 39 10.14 4.50 -18.52
CA LYS A 39 10.82 4.37 -17.22
C LYS A 39 9.87 3.83 -16.13
N SER A 40 8.67 4.38 -16.05
CA SER A 40 7.67 3.97 -15.05
C SER A 40 7.18 2.55 -15.29
N ASP A 41 6.93 2.17 -16.56
CA ASP A 41 6.48 0.84 -16.94
C ASP A 41 7.60 -0.20 -16.65
N LEU A 42 8.86 0.11 -16.95
CA LEU A 42 9.99 -0.75 -16.60
C LEU A 42 10.10 -0.95 -15.09
N LEU A 43 9.99 0.13 -14.29
CA LEU A 43 10.06 0.03 -12.85
C LEU A 43 8.88 -0.80 -12.27
N ALA A 44 7.69 -0.71 -12.86
CA ALA A 44 6.56 -1.54 -12.45
C ALA A 44 6.82 -3.03 -12.68
N VAL A 45 7.37 -3.40 -13.85
CA VAL A 45 7.75 -4.80 -14.16
C VAL A 45 8.84 -5.29 -13.21
N VAL A 46 9.93 -4.52 -13.05
CA VAL A 46 11.04 -4.90 -12.16
C VAL A 46 10.55 -5.09 -10.72
N SER A 47 9.64 -4.23 -10.25
CA SER A 47 9.09 -4.39 -8.90
C SER A 47 8.28 -5.65 -8.75
N HIS A 48 7.46 -6.01 -9.73
CA HIS A 48 6.71 -7.26 -9.71
C HIS A 48 7.66 -8.47 -9.64
N GLU A 49 8.67 -8.48 -10.53
CA GLU A 49 9.66 -9.56 -10.60
C GLU A 49 10.54 -9.69 -9.34
N LEU A 50 10.74 -8.59 -8.60
CA LEU A 50 11.46 -8.61 -7.32
C LEU A 50 10.55 -8.91 -6.12
N ARG A 51 9.28 -8.51 -6.17
CA ARG A 51 8.32 -8.75 -5.07
C ARG A 51 8.08 -10.23 -4.85
N THR A 52 7.90 -11.00 -5.91
CA THR A 52 7.63 -12.45 -5.85
C THR A 52 8.73 -13.22 -5.11
N PRO A 53 10.03 -13.16 -5.49
CA PRO A 53 11.08 -13.87 -4.75
C PRO A 53 11.27 -13.34 -3.33
N MET A 54 11.09 -12.02 -3.10
CA MET A 54 11.19 -11.45 -1.75
C MET A 54 10.05 -11.89 -0.85
N GLY A 55 8.82 -11.99 -1.39
CA GLY A 55 7.68 -12.58 -0.67
C GLY A 55 7.97 -14.02 -0.25
N ALA A 56 8.54 -14.84 -1.14
CA ALA A 56 8.94 -16.20 -0.82
C ALA A 56 10.01 -16.25 0.31
N VAL A 57 11.00 -15.35 0.29
CA VAL A 57 12.02 -15.25 1.36
C VAL A 57 11.38 -14.90 2.69
N ILE A 58 10.46 -13.94 2.73
CA ILE A 58 9.74 -13.53 3.95
C ILE A 58 8.93 -14.72 4.48
N SER A 59 8.11 -15.34 3.65
CA SER A 59 7.28 -16.48 4.08
C SER A 59 8.09 -17.68 4.56
N MET A 60 9.20 -18.01 3.88
CA MET A 60 10.12 -19.05 4.34
C MET A 60 10.78 -18.71 5.67
N SER A 61 11.18 -17.45 5.88
CA SER A 61 11.74 -17.02 7.15
C SER A 61 10.70 -17.05 8.29
N GLU A 62 9.43 -16.74 8.00
CA GLU A 62 8.32 -16.87 8.96
C GLU A 62 8.07 -18.34 9.35
N LEU A 63 8.04 -19.25 8.38
CA LEU A 63 7.92 -20.68 8.64
C LEU A 63 9.09 -21.21 9.50
N LEU A 64 10.32 -20.76 9.22
CA LEU A 64 11.48 -21.11 10.06
C LEU A 64 11.33 -20.58 11.49
N LEU A 65 10.91 -19.34 11.66
CA LEU A 65 10.73 -18.70 12.96
C LEU A 65 9.63 -19.35 13.81
N ASN A 66 8.64 -19.97 13.19
CA ASN A 66 7.58 -20.72 13.86
C ASN A 66 8.05 -22.13 14.29
N GLY A 67 9.18 -22.62 13.76
CA GLY A 67 9.78 -23.90 14.13
C GLY A 67 10.71 -23.84 15.34
N PRO A 68 11.18 -25.01 15.83
CA PRO A 68 12.17 -25.09 16.88
C PRO A 68 13.56 -24.72 16.31
N LEU A 69 14.01 -23.50 16.58
CA LEU A 69 15.30 -22.97 16.19
C LEU A 69 16.20 -22.74 17.43
N ASP A 70 17.50 -23.01 17.29
CA ASP A 70 18.45 -22.52 18.28
C ASP A 70 18.59 -20.99 18.21
N PRO A 71 19.15 -20.31 19.25
CA PRO A 71 19.23 -18.85 19.26
C PRO A 71 20.00 -18.24 18.08
N THR A 72 21.00 -18.94 17.54
CA THR A 72 21.79 -18.47 16.40
C THR A 72 21.00 -18.56 15.10
N GLN A 73 20.31 -19.69 14.89
CA GLN A 73 19.43 -19.91 13.74
C GLN A 73 18.26 -18.92 13.73
N ARG A 74 17.65 -18.68 14.90
CA ARG A 74 16.59 -17.68 15.08
C ARG A 74 17.08 -16.30 14.67
N HIS A 75 18.24 -15.88 15.17
CA HIS A 75 18.83 -14.59 14.81
C HIS A 75 19.07 -14.46 13.30
N TYR A 76 19.54 -15.52 12.65
CA TYR A 76 19.73 -15.50 11.19
C TYR A 76 18.40 -15.40 10.44
N ALA A 77 17.36 -16.11 10.87
CA ALA A 77 16.04 -16.07 10.24
C ALA A 77 15.39 -14.69 10.41
N GLU A 78 15.48 -14.07 11.59
CA GLU A 78 15.03 -12.70 11.86
C GLU A 78 15.78 -11.67 11.01
N THR A 79 17.10 -11.80 10.88
CA THR A 79 17.93 -10.91 10.06
C THR A 79 17.58 -11.03 8.58
N LEU A 80 17.35 -12.24 8.08
CA LEU A 80 16.90 -12.50 6.71
C LEU A 80 15.53 -11.85 6.45
N GLN A 81 14.57 -12.08 7.35
CA GLN A 81 13.23 -11.52 7.25
C GLN A 81 13.28 -9.97 7.23
N GLN A 82 14.02 -9.38 8.15
CA GLN A 82 14.17 -7.94 8.25
C GLN A 82 14.81 -7.35 7.00
N SER A 83 15.84 -8.00 6.46
CA SER A 83 16.51 -7.57 5.22
C SER A 83 15.57 -7.63 4.01
N ALA A 84 14.77 -8.70 3.91
CA ALA A 84 13.79 -8.86 2.85
C ALA A 84 12.67 -7.82 2.93
N LYS A 85 12.13 -7.56 4.13
CA LYS A 85 11.13 -6.51 4.37
C LYS A 85 11.68 -5.12 4.02
N SER A 86 12.92 -4.83 4.42
CA SER A 86 13.59 -3.55 4.09
C SER A 86 13.76 -3.36 2.59
N LEU A 87 14.14 -4.41 1.85
CA LEU A 87 14.27 -4.33 0.38
C LEU A 87 12.94 -4.07 -0.30
N LEU A 88 11.85 -4.72 0.15
CA LEU A 88 10.50 -4.46 -0.37
C LEU A 88 10.05 -3.01 -0.10
N THR A 89 10.37 -2.48 1.07
CA THR A 89 10.09 -1.07 1.39
C THR A 89 10.80 -0.13 0.41
N VAL A 90 12.11 -0.34 0.19
CA VAL A 90 12.89 0.45 -0.79
C VAL A 90 12.29 0.37 -2.19
N LEU A 91 11.91 -0.83 -2.61
CA LEU A 91 11.33 -1.07 -3.93
C LEU A 91 9.98 -0.35 -4.09
N ASN A 92 9.12 -0.44 -3.09
CA ASN A 92 7.83 0.26 -3.08
C ASN A 92 8.02 1.78 -3.06
N ASP A 93 8.99 2.31 -2.30
CA ASP A 93 9.33 3.73 -2.29
C ASP A 93 9.72 4.24 -3.69
N ILE A 94 10.56 3.48 -4.41
CA ILE A 94 10.99 3.83 -5.77
C ILE A 94 9.80 3.84 -6.73
N LEU A 95 8.91 2.86 -6.61
CA LEU A 95 7.69 2.79 -7.43
C LEU A 95 6.73 3.93 -7.13
N ASP A 96 6.43 4.17 -5.84
CA ASP A 96 5.55 5.26 -5.43
C ASP A 96 6.10 6.59 -5.92
N TYR A 97 7.41 6.82 -5.76
CA TYR A 97 8.07 8.02 -6.28
C TYR A 97 7.91 8.16 -7.80
N SER A 98 8.14 7.07 -8.55
CA SER A 98 8.01 7.08 -10.02
C SER A 98 6.58 7.35 -10.48
N LYS A 99 5.57 6.75 -9.81
CA LYS A 99 4.15 7.00 -10.11
C LYS A 99 3.74 8.44 -9.81
N LEU A 100 4.21 8.99 -8.67
CA LEU A 100 3.97 10.37 -8.26
C LEU A 100 4.61 11.37 -9.24
N GLU A 101 5.86 11.10 -9.70
CA GLU A 101 6.56 11.92 -10.69
C GLU A 101 5.82 11.93 -12.03
N ALA A 102 5.30 10.79 -12.47
CA ALA A 102 4.54 10.66 -13.71
C ALA A 102 3.09 11.19 -13.62
N GLY A 103 2.63 11.66 -12.47
CA GLY A 103 1.24 12.13 -12.28
C GLY A 103 0.17 11.04 -12.41
N ARG A 104 0.57 9.77 -12.29
CA ARG A 104 -0.32 8.60 -12.43
C ARG A 104 -0.82 8.05 -11.09
N PHE A 105 -0.65 8.82 -10.04
CA PHE A 105 -1.03 8.40 -8.69
C PHE A 105 -2.46 8.85 -8.41
N GLU A 106 -3.34 7.90 -8.14
CA GLU A 106 -4.72 8.16 -7.76
C GLU A 106 -4.90 7.99 -6.25
N LEU A 107 -5.67 8.88 -5.63
CA LEU A 107 -6.07 8.78 -4.23
C LEU A 107 -7.35 7.96 -4.12
N ASP A 108 -7.39 7.06 -3.16
CA ASP A 108 -8.59 6.30 -2.81
C ASP A 108 -9.33 7.01 -1.66
N SER A 109 -10.33 7.81 -2.01
CA SER A 109 -11.08 8.61 -1.05
C SER A 109 -12.27 7.82 -0.51
N ALA A 110 -12.17 7.42 0.75
CA ALA A 110 -13.21 6.67 1.47
C ALA A 110 -13.43 7.25 2.87
N VAL A 111 -14.57 6.92 3.49
CA VAL A 111 -14.81 7.24 4.90
C VAL A 111 -13.96 6.33 5.77
N PHE A 112 -13.20 6.90 6.72
CA PHE A 112 -12.41 6.10 7.66
C PHE A 112 -12.47 6.65 9.09
N ASP A 113 -12.17 5.79 10.08
CA ASP A 113 -12.06 6.17 11.49
C ASP A 113 -10.65 6.74 11.75
N LEU A 114 -10.58 8.07 11.86
CA LEU A 114 -9.34 8.81 12.13
C LEU A 114 -8.72 8.43 13.48
N HIS A 115 -9.57 8.20 14.51
CA HIS A 115 -9.08 7.84 15.83
C HIS A 115 -8.47 6.44 15.83
N GLU A 116 -9.03 5.50 15.08
CA GLU A 116 -8.48 4.16 14.91
C GLU A 116 -7.15 4.19 14.15
N LEU A 117 -7.08 4.97 13.07
CA LEU A 117 -5.85 5.15 12.30
C LEU A 117 -4.73 5.69 13.20
N VAL A 118 -4.98 6.78 13.94
CA VAL A 118 -3.96 7.38 14.83
C VAL A 118 -3.59 6.44 15.96
N ARG A 119 -4.55 5.69 16.52
CA ARG A 119 -4.29 4.69 17.57
C ARG A 119 -3.43 3.54 17.05
N SER A 120 -3.71 3.02 15.87
CA SER A 120 -2.94 1.93 15.24
C SER A 120 -1.49 2.36 14.99
N VAL A 121 -1.28 3.51 14.34
CA VAL A 121 0.05 4.09 14.11
C VAL A 121 0.76 4.41 15.44
N GLY A 122 0.00 4.87 16.43
CA GLY A 122 0.50 5.13 17.77
C GLY A 122 0.96 3.88 18.51
N SER A 123 0.28 2.76 18.33
CA SER A 123 0.70 1.47 18.90
C SER A 123 2.02 1.00 18.30
N GLU A 124 2.24 1.20 17.00
CA GLU A 124 3.51 0.92 16.33
C GLU A 124 4.63 1.82 16.85
N LEU A 125 4.36 3.13 17.02
CA LEU A 125 5.30 4.07 17.64
C LEU A 125 5.71 3.59 19.04
N GLN A 126 4.73 3.24 19.91
CA GLN A 126 5.01 2.80 21.28
C GLN A 126 5.80 1.49 21.33
N ALA A 127 5.55 0.55 20.43
CA ALA A 127 6.32 -0.68 20.33
C ALA A 127 7.80 -0.39 20.01
N ARG A 128 8.07 0.39 18.96
CA ARG A 128 9.42 0.74 18.50
C ARG A 128 10.20 1.60 19.51
N THR A 129 9.52 2.55 20.16
CA THR A 129 10.14 3.38 21.19
C THR A 129 10.51 2.58 22.42
N ARG A 130 9.66 1.60 22.81
CA ARG A 130 9.96 0.68 23.92
C ARG A 130 11.19 -0.19 23.65
N GLU A 131 11.30 -0.74 22.43
CA GLU A 131 12.48 -1.52 22.03
C GLU A 131 13.77 -0.70 22.11
N LYS A 132 13.68 0.60 21.81
CA LYS A 132 14.81 1.53 21.83
C LYS A 132 15.08 2.15 23.23
N GLY A 133 14.18 1.95 24.19
CA GLY A 133 14.29 2.52 25.54
C GLY A 133 13.98 4.02 25.63
N ILE A 134 13.18 4.55 24.69
CA ILE A 134 12.70 5.93 24.65
C ILE A 134 11.17 5.98 24.87
N GLU A 135 10.62 7.15 25.18
CA GLU A 135 9.20 7.33 25.43
C GLU A 135 8.44 7.58 24.11
N GLY A 136 7.30 6.91 23.93
CA GLY A 136 6.38 7.10 22.81
C GLY A 136 5.03 7.64 23.29
N VAL A 137 4.65 8.85 22.87
CA VAL A 137 3.41 9.52 23.28
C VAL A 137 2.49 9.74 22.10
N VAL A 138 1.19 9.49 22.28
CA VAL A 138 0.18 9.69 21.23
C VAL A 138 -0.99 10.48 21.80
N ASN A 139 -1.33 11.57 21.14
CA ASN A 139 -2.41 12.46 21.55
C ASN A 139 -3.34 12.73 20.37
N VAL A 140 -4.64 12.56 20.57
CA VAL A 140 -5.68 12.98 19.63
C VAL A 140 -6.45 14.13 20.26
N GLY A 141 -6.40 15.29 19.62
CA GLY A 141 -7.09 16.48 20.08
C GLY A 141 -8.62 16.30 20.09
N PRO A 142 -9.33 16.93 21.02
CA PRO A 142 -10.79 16.81 21.14
C PRO A 142 -11.53 17.39 19.93
N SER A 143 -10.90 18.23 19.14
CA SER A 143 -11.43 18.79 17.89
C SER A 143 -11.43 17.81 16.72
N CYS A 144 -10.68 16.71 16.81
CA CYS A 144 -10.61 15.70 15.74
C CYS A 144 -11.94 14.97 15.60
N PRO A 145 -12.61 15.02 14.44
CA PRO A 145 -13.77 14.20 14.19
C PRO A 145 -13.35 12.72 14.13
N ARG A 146 -14.26 11.84 14.53
CA ARG A 146 -13.96 10.41 14.50
C ARG A 146 -13.90 9.88 13.08
N PHE A 147 -14.87 10.26 12.24
CA PHE A 147 -14.97 9.79 10.86
C PHE A 147 -14.72 10.95 9.90
N VAL A 148 -13.89 10.70 8.90
CA VAL A 148 -13.51 11.65 7.86
C VAL A 148 -13.43 10.95 6.50
N VAL A 149 -13.61 11.73 5.44
CA VAL A 149 -13.42 11.27 4.06
C VAL A 149 -11.99 11.58 3.63
N GLY A 150 -11.30 10.59 3.09
CA GLY A 150 -9.93 10.72 2.58
C GLY A 150 -9.26 9.37 2.36
N ASP A 151 -7.96 9.39 2.04
CA ASP A 151 -7.17 8.17 1.84
C ASP A 151 -6.41 7.80 3.12
N ALA A 152 -7.00 6.89 3.90
CA ALA A 152 -6.42 6.41 5.16
C ALA A 152 -5.05 5.77 4.98
N SER A 153 -4.83 5.07 3.85
CA SER A 153 -3.57 4.35 3.57
C SER A 153 -2.43 5.33 3.36
N ARG A 154 -2.68 6.43 2.67
CA ARG A 154 -1.68 7.48 2.41
C ARG A 154 -1.40 8.34 3.63
N VAL A 155 -2.44 8.66 4.40
CA VAL A 155 -2.23 9.33 5.70
C VAL A 155 -1.35 8.46 6.61
N ARG A 156 -1.62 7.15 6.70
CA ARG A 156 -0.79 6.18 7.42
C ARG A 156 0.66 6.18 6.91
N GLN A 157 0.85 6.12 5.60
CA GLN A 157 2.17 6.10 4.97
C GLN A 157 2.99 7.35 5.34
N VAL A 158 2.39 8.53 5.27
CA VAL A 158 3.04 9.78 5.67
C VAL A 158 3.41 9.74 7.16
N LEU A 159 2.47 9.38 8.03
CA LEU A 159 2.72 9.27 9.48
C LEU A 159 3.85 8.29 9.80
N THR A 160 3.83 7.11 9.20
CA THR A 160 4.89 6.09 9.39
C THR A 160 6.24 6.64 8.95
N ASN A 161 6.34 7.31 7.80
CA ASN A 161 7.59 7.92 7.34
C ASN A 161 8.14 8.97 8.32
N LEU A 162 7.27 9.80 8.90
CA LEU A 162 7.69 10.81 9.87
C LEU A 162 8.11 10.17 11.21
N ILE A 163 7.35 9.21 11.70
CA ILE A 163 7.61 8.48 12.94
C ILE A 163 8.91 7.67 12.82
N ASP A 164 9.12 6.98 11.71
CA ASP A 164 10.34 6.20 11.48
C ASP A 164 11.58 7.07 11.54
N ASN A 165 11.52 8.27 10.97
CA ASN A 165 12.60 9.23 11.07
C ASN A 165 12.78 9.72 12.52
N ALA A 166 11.72 10.08 13.21
CA ALA A 166 11.78 10.55 14.60
C ALA A 166 12.38 9.47 15.51
N VAL A 167 11.88 8.23 15.47
CA VAL A 167 12.41 7.11 16.27
C VAL A 167 13.83 6.78 15.88
N LYS A 168 14.17 6.78 14.59
CA LYS A 168 15.50 6.47 14.08
C LYS A 168 16.57 7.38 14.67
N PHE A 169 16.33 8.68 14.69
CA PHE A 169 17.29 9.69 15.10
C PHE A 169 17.29 9.97 16.63
N THR A 170 16.19 9.75 17.34
CA THR A 170 16.13 9.95 18.78
C THR A 170 16.88 8.85 19.53
N SER A 171 18.00 9.19 20.15
CA SER A 171 18.80 8.26 20.96
C SER A 171 18.35 8.17 22.41
N ALA A 172 17.78 9.25 22.96
CA ALA A 172 17.25 9.32 24.32
C ALA A 172 16.16 10.40 24.37
N GLY A 173 15.17 10.23 25.25
CA GLY A 173 14.06 11.17 25.39
C GLY A 173 12.74 10.60 24.83
N SER A 174 12.03 11.35 24.02
CA SER A 174 10.67 10.99 23.59
C SER A 174 10.37 11.32 22.12
N VAL A 175 9.42 10.59 21.56
CA VAL A 175 8.76 10.90 20.29
C VAL A 175 7.25 11.02 20.52
N CYS A 176 6.66 12.12 20.09
CA CYS A 176 5.24 12.41 20.28
C CYS A 176 4.53 12.55 18.94
N LEU A 177 3.42 11.83 18.77
CA LEU A 177 2.46 12.03 17.68
C LEU A 177 1.26 12.80 18.22
N HIS A 178 0.93 13.93 17.63
CA HIS A 178 -0.23 14.72 17.97
C HIS A 178 -1.10 14.96 16.73
N ALA A 179 -2.39 14.64 16.83
CA ALA A 179 -3.38 14.90 15.80
C ALA A 179 -4.38 15.95 16.28
N ASN A 180 -4.61 16.96 15.45
CA ASN A 180 -5.54 18.06 15.70
C ASN A 180 -6.43 18.30 14.48
N ALA A 181 -7.57 18.98 14.72
CA ALA A 181 -8.42 19.46 13.65
C ALA A 181 -8.81 20.92 13.90
N GLY A 182 -8.91 21.68 12.83
CA GLY A 182 -9.35 23.06 12.84
C GLY A 182 -10.15 23.38 11.59
N GLU A 183 -10.73 24.57 11.51
CA GLU A 183 -11.42 25.06 10.33
C GLU A 183 -10.58 26.15 9.68
N ALA A 184 -10.35 26.04 8.38
CA ALA A 184 -9.70 27.05 7.56
C ALA A 184 -10.51 27.27 6.28
N GLY A 185 -10.97 28.51 6.07
CA GLY A 185 -11.77 28.83 4.88
C GLY A 185 -13.11 28.07 4.79
N GLY A 186 -13.69 27.68 5.92
CA GLY A 186 -14.95 26.92 5.96
C GLY A 186 -14.81 25.42 5.66
N ARG A 187 -13.58 24.92 5.53
CA ARG A 187 -13.28 23.49 5.36
C ARG A 187 -12.55 22.96 6.58
N LEU A 188 -12.84 21.72 6.95
CA LEU A 188 -12.09 21.01 7.98
C LEU A 188 -10.64 20.80 7.50
N LYS A 189 -9.67 21.14 8.36
CA LYS A 189 -8.24 20.91 8.12
C LYS A 189 -7.71 20.05 9.26
N LEU A 190 -7.24 18.86 8.92
CA LEU A 190 -6.53 18.00 9.87
C LEU A 190 -5.07 18.42 9.93
N ARG A 191 -4.50 18.40 11.12
CA ARG A 191 -3.07 18.65 11.36
C ARG A 191 -2.49 17.53 12.18
N PHE A 192 -1.34 17.03 11.74
CA PHE A 192 -0.56 16.03 12.44
C PHE A 192 0.83 16.57 12.71
N ASP A 193 1.25 16.47 13.95
CA ASP A 193 2.54 16.90 14.44
C ASP A 193 3.30 15.69 14.99
N VAL A 194 4.53 15.45 14.51
CA VAL A 194 5.46 14.45 15.03
C VAL A 194 6.65 15.19 15.60
N THR A 195 6.80 15.16 16.92
CA THR A 195 7.86 15.86 17.64
C THR A 195 8.85 14.84 18.22
N ASP A 196 10.12 15.08 18.07
CA ASP A 196 11.20 14.33 18.68
C ASP A 196 12.07 15.25 19.58
N THR A 197 12.79 14.64 20.50
CA THR A 197 13.73 15.32 21.40
C THR A 197 15.19 15.07 21.02
N ASP A 198 15.45 14.74 19.74
CA ASP A 198 16.80 14.44 19.23
C ASP A 198 17.69 15.70 19.14
N ILE A 199 18.85 15.53 18.52
CA ILE A 199 19.86 16.60 18.34
C ILE A 199 19.36 17.78 17.48
N GLY A 200 18.24 17.62 16.76
CA GLY A 200 17.76 18.62 15.81
C GLY A 200 18.70 18.85 14.62
N PHE A 201 18.36 19.80 13.78
CA PHE A 201 19.17 20.16 12.59
C PHE A 201 19.06 21.66 12.28
N GLY A 202 20.05 22.16 11.51
CA GLY A 202 20.12 23.57 11.13
C GLY A 202 19.40 23.88 9.82
N GLU A 203 19.33 25.17 9.50
CA GLU A 203 18.59 25.72 8.35
C GLU A 203 19.06 25.15 7.00
N PHE A 204 20.36 24.87 6.84
CA PHE A 204 20.91 24.29 5.62
C PHE A 204 20.36 22.89 5.33
N GLN A 205 20.19 22.08 6.37
CA GLN A 205 19.62 20.73 6.25
C GLN A 205 18.11 20.81 5.97
N LYS A 206 17.38 21.76 6.64
CA LYS A 206 15.95 21.98 6.45
C LYS A 206 15.57 22.19 4.99
N GLN A 207 16.32 23.01 4.26
CA GLN A 207 16.06 23.31 2.84
C GLN A 207 16.16 22.08 1.91
N ARG A 208 16.85 21.04 2.33
CA ARG A 208 17.13 19.83 1.52
C ARG A 208 16.36 18.61 1.95
N LEU A 209 15.75 18.59 3.14
CA LEU A 209 15.13 17.40 3.73
C LEU A 209 14.04 16.75 2.87
N PHE A 210 13.29 17.56 2.14
CA PHE A 210 12.21 17.09 1.27
C PHE A 210 12.65 16.86 -0.18
N GLN A 211 13.94 16.98 -0.48
CA GLN A 211 14.49 16.65 -1.82
C GLN A 211 14.72 15.13 -1.92
N PRO A 212 14.49 14.54 -3.10
CA PRO A 212 14.79 13.13 -3.33
C PRO A 212 16.26 12.81 -3.03
N TYR A 213 16.50 11.63 -2.44
CA TYR A 213 17.84 11.14 -2.08
C TYR A 213 18.62 12.04 -1.10
N ALA A 214 17.95 13.00 -0.47
CA ALA A 214 18.59 13.84 0.53
C ALA A 214 18.88 13.03 1.80
N GLN A 215 20.15 12.96 2.15
CA GLN A 215 20.64 12.35 3.40
C GLN A 215 21.56 13.34 4.11
N ALA A 216 21.43 13.45 5.43
CA ALA A 216 22.39 14.24 6.21
C ALA A 216 23.76 13.55 6.18
N ALA A 217 24.81 14.30 5.83
CA ALA A 217 26.16 13.77 5.57
C ALA A 217 26.75 12.92 6.72
N HIS A 218 26.25 13.08 7.95
CA HIS A 218 26.72 12.33 9.15
C HIS A 218 25.86 11.07 9.43
N SER A 219 24.69 10.91 8.82
CA SER A 219 23.77 9.79 9.12
C SER A 219 23.80 8.68 8.05
N ALA A 220 24.39 8.92 6.90
CA ALA A 220 24.44 7.96 5.79
C ALA A 220 25.18 6.66 6.14
N SER A 221 26.21 6.71 7.00
CA SER A 221 27.02 5.56 7.37
C SER A 221 26.49 4.76 8.57
N GLN A 222 25.67 5.37 9.43
CA GLN A 222 25.22 4.73 10.68
C GLN A 222 23.78 4.21 10.63
N PHE A 223 22.89 4.82 9.84
CA PHE A 223 21.46 4.55 9.99
C PHE A 223 20.73 4.11 8.72
N GLY A 224 21.37 4.03 7.55
CA GLY A 224 20.76 3.57 6.30
C GLY A 224 19.44 4.26 5.93
N GLY A 225 18.98 4.11 4.71
CA GLY A 225 17.69 4.62 4.25
C GLY A 225 17.78 5.05 2.79
N THR A 226 16.62 5.12 2.07
CA THR A 226 16.57 5.50 0.66
C THR A 226 16.75 7.01 0.42
N GLY A 227 16.43 7.82 1.43
CA GLY A 227 16.30 9.27 1.28
C GLY A 227 15.07 9.68 0.47
N LEU A 228 14.14 8.74 0.20
CA LEU A 228 12.92 8.99 -0.55
C LEU A 228 11.70 9.26 0.35
N GLY A 229 11.67 8.73 1.58
CA GLY A 229 10.48 8.78 2.44
C GLY A 229 9.89 10.18 2.63
N LEU A 230 10.73 11.19 2.97
CA LEU A 230 10.24 12.57 3.13
C LEU A 230 9.81 13.21 1.82
N SER A 231 10.46 12.91 0.70
CA SER A 231 10.06 13.41 -0.61
C SER A 231 8.75 12.78 -1.09
N ILE A 232 8.53 11.49 -0.82
CA ILE A 232 7.27 10.80 -1.05
C ILE A 232 6.18 11.40 -0.16
N ALA A 233 6.44 11.56 1.15
CA ALA A 233 5.50 12.19 2.07
C ALA A 233 5.06 13.57 1.57
N LYS A 234 6.00 14.41 1.14
CA LYS A 234 5.72 15.73 0.58
C LYS A 234 4.80 15.64 -0.64
N ARG A 235 5.12 14.76 -1.57
CA ARG A 235 4.37 14.60 -2.82
C ARG A 235 2.95 14.08 -2.58
N LEU A 236 2.79 13.14 -1.64
CA LEU A 236 1.48 12.63 -1.21
C LEU A 236 0.64 13.74 -0.57
N ILE A 237 1.23 14.56 0.30
CA ILE A 237 0.54 15.68 0.93
C ILE A 237 0.15 16.75 -0.09
N GLU A 238 1.02 17.08 -1.05
CA GLU A 238 0.70 17.98 -2.16
C GLU A 238 -0.47 17.44 -3.00
N LEU A 239 -0.50 16.13 -3.28
CA LEU A 239 -1.59 15.48 -4.00
C LEU A 239 -2.91 15.50 -3.22
N MET A 240 -2.85 15.43 -1.88
CA MET A 240 -3.99 15.59 -0.98
C MET A 240 -4.37 17.06 -0.72
N GLU A 241 -3.87 18.01 -1.52
CA GLU A 241 -4.09 19.47 -1.36
C GLU A 241 -3.67 20.02 0.02
N GLY A 242 -2.70 19.38 0.65
CA GLY A 242 -2.19 19.70 1.97
C GLY A 242 -0.85 20.44 1.95
N GLU A 243 -0.31 20.66 3.14
CA GLU A 243 1.00 21.27 3.36
C GLU A 243 1.81 20.43 4.34
N ILE A 244 3.11 20.30 4.11
CA ILE A 244 4.06 19.63 5.00
C ILE A 244 5.23 20.54 5.30
N GLY A 245 5.71 20.50 6.54
CA GLY A 245 6.84 21.30 6.96
C GLY A 245 7.57 20.73 8.15
N CYS A 246 8.64 21.42 8.54
CA CYS A 246 9.40 21.06 9.73
C CYS A 246 9.95 22.31 10.42
N GLU A 247 10.08 22.22 11.74
CA GLU A 247 10.76 23.19 12.61
C GLU A 247 11.80 22.43 13.43
N SER A 248 13.02 22.93 13.49
CA SER A 248 14.09 22.32 14.26
C SER A 248 15.19 23.32 14.55
N ALA A 249 15.85 23.13 15.68
CA ALA A 249 17.07 23.83 16.01
C ALA A 249 18.07 22.86 16.63
N PRO A 250 19.38 23.02 16.40
CA PRO A 250 20.39 22.16 16.96
C PRO A 250 20.27 22.04 18.51
N GLY A 251 20.17 20.82 19.01
CA GLY A 251 20.02 20.52 20.44
C GLY A 251 18.60 20.70 21.02
N GLN A 252 17.59 21.00 20.18
CA GLN A 252 16.21 21.23 20.65
C GLN A 252 15.21 20.23 20.09
N GLY A 253 15.65 19.20 19.38
CA GLY A 253 14.79 18.24 18.69
C GLY A 253 14.20 18.81 17.41
N SER A 254 13.18 18.09 16.89
CA SER A 254 12.51 18.48 15.66
C SER A 254 10.99 18.33 15.77
N LEU A 255 10.27 19.17 15.09
CA LEU A 255 8.85 19.06 14.83
C LEU A 255 8.64 18.91 13.32
N PHE A 256 8.14 17.76 12.90
CA PHE A 256 7.61 17.56 11.56
C PHE A 256 6.10 17.64 11.60
N TRP A 257 5.52 18.38 10.70
CA TRP A 257 4.07 18.53 10.65
C TRP A 257 3.54 18.47 9.22
N PHE A 258 2.30 18.01 9.10
CA PHE A 258 1.55 18.18 7.86
C PHE A 258 0.09 18.49 8.14
N THR A 259 -0.55 19.08 7.13
CA THR A 259 -1.97 19.37 7.16
C THR A 259 -2.62 18.87 5.89
N ILE A 260 -3.86 18.40 5.99
CA ILE A 260 -4.68 18.00 4.84
C ILE A 260 -6.11 18.55 5.01
N PRO A 261 -6.76 18.98 3.93
CA PRO A 261 -8.19 19.19 3.95
C PRO A 261 -8.91 17.86 4.13
N ALA A 262 -10.04 17.86 4.81
CA ALA A 262 -10.87 16.69 5.01
C ALA A 262 -12.35 17.10 5.04
N GLU A 263 -13.23 16.13 4.86
CA GLU A 263 -14.65 16.31 5.07
C GLU A 263 -15.08 15.45 6.26
N ARG A 264 -15.98 16.00 7.09
CA ARG A 264 -16.56 15.20 8.19
C ARG A 264 -17.52 14.19 7.60
N ALA A 265 -17.46 12.96 8.08
CA ALA A 265 -18.48 11.97 7.82
C ALA A 265 -19.35 11.78 9.07
N ASP A 266 -20.67 11.86 8.90
CA ASP A 266 -21.64 11.78 9.99
C ASP A 266 -21.85 10.36 10.51
N SER A 267 -21.41 9.36 9.76
CA SER A 267 -21.53 7.94 10.13
C SER A 267 -20.20 7.22 9.98
N ALA A 268 -20.03 6.19 10.80
CA ALA A 268 -18.98 5.19 10.57
C ALA A 268 -18.98 4.79 9.10
N PRO A 269 -17.81 4.50 8.49
CA PRO A 269 -17.78 3.78 7.24
C PRO A 269 -18.79 2.66 7.40
N SER A 270 -19.68 2.50 6.42
CA SER A 270 -20.60 1.36 6.45
C SER A 270 -19.70 0.16 6.73
N LYS A 271 -19.78 -0.32 7.97
CA LYS A 271 -19.06 -1.52 8.34
C LYS A 271 -19.58 -2.55 7.35
N GLU A 272 -18.78 -2.90 6.39
CA GLU A 272 -18.81 -4.30 5.98
C GLU A 272 -18.59 -5.01 7.30
N THR A 273 -19.68 -5.52 7.79
CA THR A 273 -19.87 -6.06 9.13
C THR A 273 -18.65 -6.94 9.44
N GLN A 274 -17.97 -6.67 10.55
CA GLN A 274 -17.16 -7.71 11.18
C GLN A 274 -18.14 -8.82 11.52
N ALA A 275 -18.43 -9.66 10.57
CA ALA A 275 -19.22 -10.82 10.81
C ALA A 275 -18.33 -11.85 11.44
N THR A 276 -18.55 -12.01 12.69
CA THR A 276 -18.24 -13.22 13.42
C THR A 276 -19.22 -14.29 12.94
N GLY A 277 -18.81 -15.12 12.03
CA GLY A 277 -19.55 -16.27 11.52
C GLY A 277 -18.58 -17.31 11.01
N THR A 278 -18.93 -18.56 11.15
CA THR A 278 -18.13 -19.67 10.59
C THR A 278 -18.39 -19.72 9.10
N LEU A 279 -17.33 -19.72 8.29
CA LEU A 279 -17.46 -20.04 6.88
C LEU A 279 -17.61 -21.55 6.74
N THR A 280 -18.50 -21.99 5.86
CA THR A 280 -18.66 -23.41 5.52
C THR A 280 -18.52 -23.58 4.02
N GLY A 281 -17.89 -24.66 3.59
CA GLY A 281 -17.73 -24.96 2.17
C GLY A 281 -16.40 -25.60 1.82
N HIS A 282 -16.29 -25.95 0.54
CA HIS A 282 -15.13 -26.55 -0.09
C HIS A 282 -14.57 -25.67 -1.20
N VAL A 283 -13.35 -25.21 -1.04
CA VAL A 283 -12.71 -24.21 -1.90
C VAL A 283 -11.68 -24.86 -2.81
N LEU A 284 -11.71 -24.55 -4.11
CA LEU A 284 -10.63 -24.90 -5.03
C LEU A 284 -9.64 -23.73 -5.12
N VAL A 285 -8.38 -23.97 -4.75
CA VAL A 285 -7.29 -22.98 -4.86
C VAL A 285 -6.48 -23.27 -6.12
N VAL A 286 -6.40 -22.30 -7.01
CA VAL A 286 -5.64 -22.35 -8.26
C VAL A 286 -4.55 -21.30 -8.21
N GLU A 287 -3.32 -21.72 -7.98
CA GLU A 287 -2.17 -20.81 -7.75
C GLU A 287 -0.90 -21.57 -8.14
N ASP A 288 -0.04 -21.01 -8.98
CA ASP A 288 1.18 -21.67 -9.48
C ASP A 288 2.31 -21.67 -8.45
N ASN A 289 2.33 -20.69 -7.53
CA ASN A 289 3.35 -20.56 -6.50
C ASN A 289 3.05 -21.46 -5.28
N ALA A 290 3.93 -22.41 -4.99
CA ALA A 290 3.77 -23.36 -3.89
C ALA A 290 3.66 -22.69 -2.51
N VAL A 291 4.36 -21.56 -2.29
CA VAL A 291 4.32 -20.84 -1.01
C VAL A 291 2.96 -20.15 -0.83
N ASN A 292 2.45 -19.52 -1.89
CA ASN A 292 1.11 -18.90 -1.85
C ASN A 292 0.04 -19.97 -1.62
N ARG A 293 0.14 -21.14 -2.28
CA ARG A 293 -0.78 -22.27 -2.04
C ARG A 293 -0.83 -22.66 -0.58
N MET A 294 0.36 -22.80 0.04
CA MET A 294 0.47 -23.18 1.46
C MET A 294 -0.12 -22.10 2.37
N LEU A 295 0.13 -20.83 2.08
CA LEU A 295 -0.39 -19.69 2.86
C LEU A 295 -1.92 -19.62 2.77
N ILE A 296 -2.47 -19.72 1.57
CA ILE A 296 -3.92 -19.69 1.35
C ILE A 296 -4.57 -20.89 2.06
N GLY A 297 -3.98 -22.10 1.92
CA GLY A 297 -4.46 -23.29 2.60
C GLY A 297 -4.52 -23.12 4.12
N ALA A 298 -3.47 -22.57 4.72
CA ALA A 298 -3.44 -22.29 6.16
C ALA A 298 -4.55 -21.31 6.61
N TYR A 299 -4.82 -20.25 5.83
CA TYR A 299 -5.92 -19.34 6.12
C TYR A 299 -7.29 -20.01 5.97
N LEU A 300 -7.49 -20.82 4.93
CA LEU A 300 -8.76 -21.54 4.73
C LEU A 300 -9.03 -22.52 5.88
N GLU A 301 -8.00 -23.25 6.34
CA GLU A 301 -8.08 -24.12 7.52
C GLU A 301 -8.42 -23.34 8.80
N GLU A 302 -7.80 -22.16 9.00
CA GLU A 302 -8.09 -21.26 10.13
C GLU A 302 -9.54 -20.76 10.09
N PHE A 303 -10.11 -20.55 8.88
CA PHE A 303 -11.51 -20.16 8.69
C PHE A 303 -12.50 -21.32 8.81
N GLY A 304 -12.03 -22.56 8.98
CA GLY A 304 -12.86 -23.76 9.09
C GLY A 304 -13.29 -24.35 7.74
N LEU A 305 -12.70 -23.88 6.62
CA LEU A 305 -12.99 -24.35 5.27
C LEU A 305 -12.17 -25.57 4.89
N THR A 306 -12.76 -26.45 4.08
CA THR A 306 -12.03 -27.50 3.39
C THR A 306 -11.56 -27.00 2.01
N HIS A 307 -10.44 -27.51 1.51
CA HIS A 307 -9.91 -27.04 0.23
C HIS A 307 -9.14 -28.12 -0.55
N ASP A 308 -9.14 -27.98 -1.86
CA ASP A 308 -8.23 -28.68 -2.77
C ASP A 308 -7.32 -27.65 -3.44
N VAL A 309 -6.13 -28.06 -3.84
CA VAL A 309 -5.12 -27.17 -4.42
C VAL A 309 -4.63 -27.71 -5.75
N VAL A 310 -4.57 -26.86 -6.76
CA VAL A 310 -3.99 -27.14 -8.07
C VAL A 310 -3.02 -26.02 -8.47
N ASP A 311 -2.06 -26.34 -9.34
CA ASP A 311 -0.97 -25.45 -9.72
C ASP A 311 -1.16 -24.75 -11.07
N ASN A 312 -2.22 -25.04 -11.81
CA ASN A 312 -2.51 -24.41 -13.10
C ASN A 312 -3.98 -24.49 -13.50
N GLY A 313 -4.37 -23.66 -14.48
CA GLY A 313 -5.75 -23.60 -14.99
C GLY A 313 -6.25 -24.90 -15.64
N ALA A 314 -5.38 -25.69 -16.26
CA ALA A 314 -5.78 -26.96 -16.89
C ALA A 314 -6.18 -28.02 -15.85
N GLN A 315 -5.52 -28.04 -14.71
CA GLN A 315 -5.89 -28.91 -13.58
C GLN A 315 -7.19 -28.41 -12.93
N ALA A 316 -7.38 -27.07 -12.81
CA ALA A 316 -8.61 -26.50 -12.29
C ALA A 316 -9.85 -26.96 -13.10
N LEU A 317 -9.76 -26.91 -14.44
CA LEU A 317 -10.84 -27.39 -15.31
C LEU A 317 -11.15 -28.89 -15.12
N LYS A 318 -10.12 -29.73 -14.90
CA LYS A 318 -10.30 -31.16 -14.63
C LYS A 318 -10.94 -31.42 -13.27
N GLN A 319 -10.54 -30.65 -12.24
CA GLN A 319 -11.12 -30.79 -10.89
C GLN A 319 -12.59 -30.38 -10.88
N LEU A 320 -12.94 -29.24 -11.49
CA LEU A 320 -14.31 -28.76 -11.59
C LEU A 320 -15.22 -29.69 -12.44
N ALA A 321 -14.65 -30.45 -13.36
CA ALA A 321 -15.40 -31.48 -14.10
C ALA A 321 -15.63 -32.77 -13.29
N ALA A 322 -14.88 -33.01 -12.22
CA ALA A 322 -14.90 -34.23 -11.44
C ALA A 322 -15.54 -34.10 -10.05
N LYS A 323 -15.59 -32.88 -9.50
CA LYS A 323 -15.99 -32.58 -8.13
C LYS A 323 -16.60 -31.18 -8.06
N ASP A 324 -17.62 -31.02 -7.22
CA ASP A 324 -18.25 -29.72 -6.96
C ASP A 324 -17.47 -28.94 -5.90
N TYR A 325 -17.42 -27.62 -6.10
CA TYR A 325 -16.80 -26.67 -5.20
C TYR A 325 -17.74 -25.50 -4.96
N ASP A 326 -17.72 -24.97 -3.73
CA ASP A 326 -18.53 -23.83 -3.35
C ASP A 326 -17.91 -22.50 -3.79
N LEU A 327 -16.58 -22.49 -4.02
CA LEU A 327 -15.85 -21.30 -4.49
C LEU A 327 -14.51 -21.71 -5.11
N VAL A 328 -14.04 -20.90 -6.07
CA VAL A 328 -12.70 -20.99 -6.68
C VAL A 328 -11.90 -19.72 -6.34
N LEU A 329 -10.71 -19.91 -5.74
CA LEU A 329 -9.69 -18.87 -5.65
C LEU A 329 -8.76 -19.03 -6.87
N MET A 330 -8.71 -18.04 -7.76
CA MET A 330 -8.05 -18.11 -9.05
C MET A 330 -6.92 -17.09 -9.15
N ASP A 331 -5.68 -17.54 -9.21
CA ASP A 331 -4.57 -16.66 -9.60
C ASP A 331 -4.72 -16.18 -11.03
N ILE A 332 -4.55 -14.86 -11.23
CA ILE A 332 -4.62 -14.26 -12.56
C ILE A 332 -3.39 -14.61 -13.38
N MET A 333 -2.20 -14.55 -12.77
CA MET A 333 -0.91 -14.68 -13.46
C MET A 333 -0.36 -16.10 -13.31
N MET A 334 -0.76 -16.99 -14.18
CA MET A 334 -0.24 -18.37 -14.23
C MET A 334 0.34 -18.69 -15.60
N PRO A 335 1.37 -19.56 -15.67
CA PRO A 335 1.94 -20.01 -16.93
C PRO A 335 0.95 -20.89 -17.73
N GLU A 336 1.13 -20.94 -19.04
CA GLU A 336 0.36 -21.74 -20.02
C GLU A 336 -1.11 -21.31 -20.19
N LEU A 337 -1.90 -21.30 -19.13
CA LEU A 337 -3.30 -20.90 -19.12
C LEU A 337 -3.55 -19.98 -17.92
N ASP A 338 -3.68 -18.68 -18.21
CA ASP A 338 -3.91 -17.65 -17.20
C ASP A 338 -5.30 -17.76 -16.54
N GLY A 339 -5.48 -17.04 -15.42
CA GLY A 339 -6.72 -17.11 -14.65
C GLY A 339 -7.93 -16.56 -15.39
N VAL A 340 -7.73 -15.55 -16.23
CA VAL A 340 -8.80 -14.92 -17.03
C VAL A 340 -9.32 -15.89 -18.08
N ASP A 341 -8.42 -16.52 -18.83
CA ASP A 341 -8.80 -17.51 -19.84
C ASP A 341 -9.32 -18.82 -19.22
N THR A 342 -8.80 -19.21 -18.03
CA THR A 342 -9.34 -20.33 -17.27
C THR A 342 -10.79 -20.05 -16.86
N THR A 343 -11.07 -18.87 -16.31
CA THR A 343 -12.42 -18.43 -15.92
C THR A 343 -13.39 -18.46 -17.11
N LYS A 344 -13.01 -17.90 -18.26
CA LYS A 344 -13.84 -17.96 -19.47
C LYS A 344 -14.16 -19.38 -19.92
N ARG A 345 -13.25 -20.33 -19.71
CA ARG A 345 -13.49 -21.77 -20.01
C ARG A 345 -14.40 -22.40 -18.97
N ILE A 346 -14.22 -22.09 -17.68
CA ILE A 346 -15.12 -22.56 -16.61
C ILE A 346 -16.55 -22.13 -16.91
N ARG A 347 -16.79 -20.82 -17.22
CA ARG A 347 -18.10 -20.30 -17.54
C ARG A 347 -18.76 -20.99 -18.77
N LYS A 348 -17.96 -21.56 -19.67
CA LYS A 348 -18.45 -22.34 -20.82
C LYS A 348 -18.75 -23.80 -20.50
N MET A 349 -18.35 -24.33 -19.34
CA MET A 349 -18.63 -25.73 -18.98
C MET A 349 -20.12 -25.97 -18.76
N GLY A 350 -20.88 -24.94 -18.32
CA GLY A 350 -22.29 -25.06 -17.96
C GLY A 350 -22.53 -25.84 -16.67
N GLY A 351 -23.78 -25.91 -16.21
CA GLY A 351 -24.13 -26.56 -14.97
C GLY A 351 -23.51 -25.86 -13.74
N GLU A 352 -23.46 -26.54 -12.61
CA GLU A 352 -22.92 -26.01 -11.32
C GLU A 352 -21.46 -25.57 -11.45
N ALA A 353 -20.64 -26.32 -12.18
CA ALA A 353 -19.23 -25.96 -12.41
C ALA A 353 -19.08 -24.61 -13.16
N GLY A 354 -20.00 -24.27 -14.07
CA GLY A 354 -19.98 -23.00 -14.81
C GLY A 354 -20.49 -21.81 -14.00
N GLU A 355 -21.24 -22.06 -12.93
CA GLU A 355 -21.84 -21.04 -12.06
C GLU A 355 -21.08 -20.84 -10.75
N VAL A 356 -20.07 -21.67 -10.44
CA VAL A 356 -19.27 -21.58 -9.23
C VAL A 356 -18.70 -20.17 -9.05
N PRO A 357 -18.80 -19.56 -7.86
CA PRO A 357 -18.18 -18.26 -7.59
C PRO A 357 -16.66 -18.30 -7.77
N ILE A 358 -16.09 -17.33 -8.47
CA ILE A 358 -14.65 -17.22 -8.74
C ILE A 358 -14.12 -15.91 -8.20
N VAL A 359 -13.20 -15.98 -7.23
CA VAL A 359 -12.51 -14.82 -6.65
C VAL A 359 -11.08 -14.79 -7.18
N ALA A 360 -10.73 -13.70 -7.85
CA ALA A 360 -9.40 -13.47 -8.40
C ALA A 360 -8.35 -13.23 -7.31
N LEU A 361 -7.16 -13.80 -7.46
CA LEU A 361 -5.96 -13.44 -6.70
C LEU A 361 -5.06 -12.61 -7.62
N THR A 362 -4.92 -11.31 -7.36
CA THR A 362 -4.24 -10.40 -8.29
C THR A 362 -3.16 -9.57 -7.62
N ALA A 363 -2.07 -9.32 -8.34
CA ALA A 363 -1.03 -8.38 -7.93
C ALA A 363 -1.45 -6.91 -8.16
N HIS A 364 -2.49 -6.64 -8.95
CA HIS A 364 -2.97 -5.32 -9.31
C HIS A 364 -4.46 -5.20 -8.99
N ALA A 365 -4.80 -4.25 -8.15
CA ALA A 365 -6.19 -3.91 -7.79
C ALA A 365 -6.60 -2.54 -8.37
N MET A 366 -6.07 -2.17 -9.55
CA MET A 366 -6.42 -0.90 -10.18
C MET A 366 -7.83 -0.93 -10.78
N LYS A 367 -8.47 0.23 -10.88
CA LYS A 367 -9.87 0.37 -11.29
C LYS A 367 -10.19 -0.22 -12.67
N GLY A 368 -9.21 -0.24 -13.62
CA GLY A 368 -9.32 -0.88 -14.92
C GLY A 368 -9.29 -2.41 -14.87
N ASP A 369 -8.42 -2.98 -14.04
CA ASP A 369 -8.25 -4.43 -13.93
C ASP A 369 -9.49 -5.12 -13.34
N ARG A 370 -10.18 -4.45 -12.42
CA ARG A 370 -11.46 -4.94 -11.85
C ARG A 370 -12.54 -5.13 -12.91
N GLU A 371 -12.65 -4.18 -13.84
CA GLU A 371 -13.65 -4.23 -14.94
C GLU A 371 -13.34 -5.41 -15.87
N ASP A 372 -12.06 -5.68 -16.14
CA ASP A 372 -11.63 -6.80 -16.96
C ASP A 372 -11.90 -8.16 -16.29
N TYR A 373 -11.70 -8.29 -14.98
CA TYR A 373 -12.00 -9.53 -14.23
C TYR A 373 -13.50 -9.81 -14.18
N LEU A 374 -14.31 -8.78 -13.92
CA LEU A 374 -15.77 -8.91 -13.94
C LEU A 374 -16.28 -9.24 -15.34
N ALA A 375 -15.73 -8.61 -16.39
CA ALA A 375 -16.07 -8.91 -17.77
C ALA A 375 -15.68 -10.34 -18.20
N ALA A 376 -14.64 -10.92 -17.58
CA ALA A 376 -14.27 -12.31 -17.77
C ALA A 376 -15.19 -13.31 -17.06
N GLY A 377 -16.06 -12.84 -16.16
CA GLY A 377 -17.01 -13.65 -15.39
C GLY A 377 -16.52 -14.03 -13.98
N MET A 378 -15.56 -13.28 -13.42
CA MET A 378 -15.19 -13.42 -12.02
C MET A 378 -16.13 -12.62 -11.12
N ASP A 379 -16.32 -13.06 -9.87
CA ASP A 379 -17.32 -12.52 -8.94
C ASP A 379 -16.70 -11.58 -7.89
N GLY A 380 -15.38 -11.72 -7.63
CA GLY A 380 -14.64 -10.91 -6.68
C GLY A 380 -13.14 -10.94 -6.91
N TYR A 381 -12.39 -10.21 -6.07
CA TYR A 381 -10.93 -10.23 -6.12
C TYR A 381 -10.29 -10.00 -4.75
N VAL A 382 -9.07 -10.52 -4.56
CA VAL A 382 -8.18 -10.28 -3.41
C VAL A 382 -6.83 -9.84 -3.96
N SER A 383 -6.28 -8.78 -3.38
CA SER A 383 -4.96 -8.28 -3.78
C SER A 383 -3.83 -9.09 -3.14
N LYS A 384 -2.78 -9.36 -3.91
CA LYS A 384 -1.52 -9.90 -3.38
C LYS A 384 -0.63 -8.75 -2.86
N PRO A 385 0.02 -8.87 -1.68
CA PRO A 385 0.15 -10.06 -0.84
C PRO A 385 -1.14 -10.38 -0.08
N ILE A 386 -1.54 -11.66 -0.09
CA ILE A 386 -2.79 -12.13 0.51
C ILE A 386 -2.73 -11.99 2.03
N ARG A 387 -3.72 -11.30 2.60
CA ARG A 387 -3.88 -11.11 4.04
C ARG A 387 -5.14 -11.83 4.51
N GLY A 388 -5.06 -12.50 5.65
CA GLY A 388 -6.16 -13.31 6.17
C GLY A 388 -7.49 -12.53 6.28
N ARG A 389 -7.46 -11.28 6.76
CA ARG A 389 -8.66 -10.42 6.87
C ARG A 389 -9.29 -10.09 5.51
N GLU A 390 -8.47 -9.75 4.51
CA GLU A 390 -8.92 -9.40 3.16
C GLU A 390 -9.48 -10.64 2.47
N LEU A 391 -8.81 -11.79 2.62
CA LEU A 391 -9.28 -13.07 2.10
C LEU A 391 -10.61 -13.47 2.74
N PHE A 392 -10.74 -13.40 4.07
CA PHE A 392 -11.98 -13.68 4.78
C PHE A 392 -13.14 -12.80 4.29
N GLY A 393 -12.91 -11.48 4.16
CA GLY A 393 -13.91 -10.53 3.65
C GLY A 393 -14.39 -10.85 2.23
N ALA A 394 -13.48 -11.31 1.37
CA ALA A 394 -13.80 -11.67 -0.01
C ALA A 394 -14.56 -13.01 -0.13
N LEU A 395 -14.33 -13.95 0.80
CA LEU A 395 -15.01 -15.27 0.82
C LEU A 395 -16.39 -15.21 1.43
N LYS A 396 -16.58 -14.33 2.41
CA LYS A 396 -17.82 -14.20 3.20
C LYS A 396 -19.11 -14.13 2.38
N PRO A 397 -19.23 -13.31 1.31
CA PRO A 397 -20.46 -13.20 0.54
C PRO A 397 -20.94 -14.53 -0.08
N TYR A 398 -20.05 -15.51 -0.21
CA TYR A 398 -20.31 -16.75 -0.93
C TYR A 398 -20.38 -17.98 0.00
N LEU A 399 -19.72 -17.93 1.17
CA LEU A 399 -19.51 -19.10 2.04
C LEU A 399 -20.04 -18.89 3.47
N PHE A 400 -20.77 -17.81 3.69
CA PHE A 400 -21.33 -17.50 5.00
C PHE A 400 -22.68 -18.23 5.21
N ASP A 401 -22.77 -19.01 6.28
CA ASP A 401 -24.00 -19.70 6.67
C ASP A 401 -24.79 -18.80 7.64
N ASP A 402 -25.99 -18.37 7.24
CA ASP A 402 -26.85 -17.45 8.02
C ASP A 402 -27.69 -18.21 9.09
N ASP A 403 -27.57 -19.54 9.16
CA ASP A 403 -28.41 -20.42 10.02
C ASP A 403 -27.74 -20.85 11.34
N GLY A 404 -26.62 -20.25 11.75
CA GLY A 404 -25.87 -20.67 12.94
C GLY A 404 -25.70 -19.61 14.01
N GLU A 405 -26.02 -19.95 15.26
CA GLU A 405 -25.76 -19.18 16.47
C GLU A 405 -24.34 -18.59 16.52
N GLU A 406 -24.23 -17.35 16.99
CA GLU A 406 -22.98 -16.59 17.17
C GLU A 406 -21.89 -17.38 17.92
N ALA A 407 -21.06 -18.11 17.21
CA ALA A 407 -19.79 -18.61 17.72
C ALA A 407 -18.68 -17.66 17.25
N GLY A 408 -18.26 -16.76 18.13
CA GLY A 408 -17.23 -15.77 17.83
C GLY A 408 -15.87 -16.40 17.48
N ILE A 409 -15.53 -16.43 16.21
CA ILE A 409 -14.16 -16.68 15.76
C ILE A 409 -13.42 -15.34 15.82
N VAL A 410 -12.59 -15.18 16.83
CA VAL A 410 -11.57 -14.13 16.87
C VAL A 410 -10.47 -14.56 15.92
N VAL A 411 -10.40 -13.98 14.72
CA VAL A 411 -9.20 -14.07 13.87
C VAL A 411 -8.07 -13.44 14.66
N ARG A 412 -7.34 -14.25 15.39
CA ARG A 412 -6.07 -13.86 16.00
C ARG A 412 -5.07 -13.85 14.85
N GLU A 413 -4.51 -12.69 14.53
CA GLU A 413 -3.20 -12.70 13.89
C GLU A 413 -2.34 -13.67 14.71
N PRO A 414 -1.52 -14.52 14.06
CA PRO A 414 -0.78 -15.53 14.79
C PRO A 414 -0.04 -14.84 15.93
N LEU A 415 -0.52 -15.02 17.14
CA LEU A 415 0.13 -14.56 18.35
C LEU A 415 1.46 -15.29 18.41
N VAL A 416 2.53 -14.57 18.12
CA VAL A 416 3.85 -14.97 18.55
C VAL A 416 3.73 -15.18 20.06
N ALA A 417 3.58 -16.41 20.46
CA ALA A 417 3.64 -16.78 21.87
C ALA A 417 5.06 -16.50 22.33
N ILE A 418 5.23 -15.35 22.99
CA ILE A 418 6.43 -15.07 23.78
C ILE A 418 6.41 -16.07 24.94
N ARG A 419 7.28 -17.06 24.85
CA ARG A 419 7.86 -17.77 25.99
C ARG A 419 9.37 -17.72 25.89
#